data_49698e8c5b996886969cc649b1ac0438
#
_entry.id   49698e8c5b996886969cc649b1ac0438
#
_cell.length_a   1.000
_cell.length_b   1.000
_cell.length_c   1.000
_cell.angle_alpha   90.00
_cell.angle_beta   90.00
_cell.angle_gamma   90.00
#
_symmetry.space_group_name_H-M   'P 1'
#
loop_
_entity.id
_entity.type
_entity.pdbx_description
1 polymer ?
#
loop_
_entity_poly.entity_id
_entity_poly.type
_entity_poly.pdbx_seq_one_letter_code
_entity_poly.pdbx_strand_id
1 'polypeptide(L)'
;MKRNYWVLIIFTLIVMFQGRELKGQEKSLKYGKTPDKFFPYNNFQKAYKYHFLEPVQFYGAGREKLPPKDLTEVRIGFLGPLEGSVLMPLGKQMLNGATLALEEANKKGGYKGLPFKLMAHNDVGLWGAAANEVVKMDDEKVWVWMGSIDDIVSHVALRATLKMEIMMVNTGDPDPTFTETNIPWAIRVISDDRQSGYAMASYIYEKMGHDRVAVIRANNRYGRVGIMEYAGVAVRLGHPVMIEERFELGETDFEMQLENIKKSSPDAILIWGNAKESALILKQLRKMGMQQPVYGSDRMVSPEFLSIAGKDAEGIVTTCQYNPEADIPELKAFQANYFIRFGQEPDVFAAHAYDGMNMIIDAIRKAGLNRVLIRDVLMDLKTFQNYQGITGKIVLDNSWNDIGDIWMAKVKNGKFNYSISPSMEERRHSSKMIGY
;
A
#
# COMPACT_ATOMS: atom_id res chain seq x y z
N MET A 1 9.29 51.92 -58.91
CA MET A 1 9.45 50.47 -58.64
C MET A 1 10.31 50.16 -57.44
N LYS A 2 10.31 50.94 -56.36
CA LYS A 2 11.10 50.65 -55.14
C LYS A 2 10.25 50.49 -53.82
N ARG A 3 8.90 50.47 -53.93
CA ARG A 3 8.02 50.52 -52.77
C ARG A 3 7.40 49.17 -52.37
N ASN A 4 7.50 48.16 -53.24
CA ASN A 4 6.85 46.86 -53.02
C ASN A 4 7.77 45.77 -52.39
N TYR A 5 9.10 45.97 -52.40
CA TYR A 5 10.04 44.99 -51.84
C TYR A 5 10.07 44.99 -50.30
N TRP A 6 9.83 46.16 -49.69
CA TRP A 6 9.82 46.23 -48.16
C TRP A 6 8.58 45.59 -47.55
N VAL A 7 7.45 45.63 -48.24
CA VAL A 7 6.22 44.96 -47.76
C VAL A 7 6.37 43.45 -47.83
N LEU A 8 7.04 42.91 -48.86
CA LEU A 8 7.28 41.47 -49.01
C LEU A 8 8.27 40.95 -47.95
N ILE A 9 9.31 41.73 -47.63
CA ILE A 9 10.31 41.35 -46.61
C ILE A 9 9.69 41.35 -45.21
N ILE A 10 8.82 42.32 -44.89
CA ILE A 10 8.13 42.38 -43.60
C ILE A 10 7.14 41.23 -43.49
N PHE A 11 6.42 40.86 -44.54
CA PHE A 11 5.49 39.73 -44.53
C PHE A 11 6.21 38.39 -44.39
N THR A 12 7.36 38.23 -45.05
CA THR A 12 8.19 37.00 -44.93
C THR A 12 8.82 36.88 -43.55
N LEU A 13 9.24 37.98 -42.90
CA LEU A 13 9.75 38.01 -41.54
C LEU A 13 8.64 37.72 -40.50
N ILE A 14 7.43 38.23 -40.69
CA ILE A 14 6.29 37.96 -39.80
C ILE A 14 5.88 36.48 -39.90
N VAL A 15 5.84 35.87 -41.09
CA VAL A 15 5.54 34.45 -41.28
C VAL A 15 6.64 33.56 -40.72
N MET A 16 7.92 33.94 -40.80
CA MET A 16 9.02 33.20 -40.14
C MET A 16 8.97 33.31 -38.63
N PHE A 17 8.53 34.44 -38.07
CA PHE A 17 8.36 34.60 -36.62
C PHE A 17 7.17 33.80 -36.08
N GLN A 18 6.02 33.80 -36.78
CA GLN A 18 4.86 32.99 -36.39
C GLN A 18 5.13 31.49 -36.54
N GLY A 19 5.88 31.06 -37.56
CA GLY A 19 6.28 29.67 -37.72
C GLY A 19 7.25 29.16 -36.65
N ARG A 20 8.05 30.05 -36.03
CA ARG A 20 8.93 29.68 -34.91
C ARG A 20 8.17 29.58 -33.59
N GLU A 21 7.18 30.44 -33.34
CA GLU A 21 6.34 30.33 -32.14
C GLU A 21 5.45 29.09 -32.16
N LEU A 22 4.86 28.75 -33.32
CA LEU A 22 4.05 27.53 -33.48
C LEU A 22 4.86 26.25 -33.31
N LYS A 23 6.11 26.21 -33.81
CA LYS A 23 7.00 25.05 -33.54
C LYS A 23 7.45 24.94 -32.07
N GLY A 24 7.61 26.06 -31.38
CA GLY A 24 7.89 26.12 -29.97
C GLY A 24 6.70 25.66 -29.10
N GLN A 25 5.48 26.04 -29.49
CA GLN A 25 4.25 25.61 -28.82
C GLN A 25 3.93 24.11 -29.02
N GLU A 26 4.12 23.57 -30.27
CA GLU A 26 3.96 22.11 -30.46
C GLU A 26 4.93 21.28 -29.67
N LYS A 27 6.18 21.73 -29.48
CA LYS A 27 7.15 21.07 -28.61
C LYS A 27 6.78 21.13 -27.13
N SER A 28 6.19 22.25 -26.67
CA SER A 28 5.74 22.42 -25.30
C SER A 28 4.47 21.60 -24.99
N LEU A 29 3.61 21.36 -25.98
CA LEU A 29 2.41 20.52 -25.84
C LEU A 29 2.73 19.02 -25.63
N LYS A 30 3.88 18.54 -26.14
CA LYS A 30 4.33 17.15 -25.94
C LYS A 30 4.62 16.81 -24.48
N TYR A 31 4.95 17.80 -23.65
CA TYR A 31 5.27 17.68 -22.23
C TYR A 31 4.32 18.51 -21.33
N GLY A 32 3.12 18.82 -21.82
CA GLY A 32 2.16 19.71 -21.16
C GLY A 32 2.54 21.18 -21.31
N LYS A 33 2.00 22.04 -20.45
CA LYS A 33 2.22 23.49 -20.48
C LYS A 33 3.57 23.95 -19.91
N THR A 34 4.38 23.02 -19.40
CA THR A 34 5.68 23.34 -18.78
C THR A 34 6.77 23.44 -19.85
N PRO A 35 7.43 24.59 -20.04
CA PRO A 35 8.52 24.72 -20.99
C PRO A 35 9.71 23.81 -20.65
N ASP A 36 10.39 23.26 -21.68
CA ASP A 36 11.52 22.33 -21.55
C ASP A 36 12.62 22.84 -20.58
N LYS A 37 12.85 24.17 -20.53
CA LYS A 37 13.83 24.77 -19.62
C LYS A 37 13.53 24.61 -18.14
N PHE A 38 12.29 24.28 -17.78
CA PHE A 38 11.85 24.05 -16.41
C PHE A 38 11.77 22.55 -16.07
N PHE A 39 12.12 21.67 -16.99
CA PHE A 39 12.30 20.26 -16.70
C PHE A 39 13.74 20.00 -16.24
N PRO A 40 14.06 20.10 -14.94
CA PRO A 40 15.42 19.91 -14.46
C PRO A 40 15.92 18.49 -14.69
N TYR A 41 15.01 17.55 -14.98
CA TYR A 41 15.29 16.14 -15.17
C TYR A 41 15.32 15.68 -16.63
N ASN A 42 15.20 16.58 -17.60
CA ASN A 42 15.17 16.18 -19.02
C ASN A 42 16.46 15.42 -19.41
N ASN A 43 17.60 15.78 -18.83
CA ASN A 43 18.88 15.09 -19.00
C ASN A 43 19.02 13.83 -18.12
N PHE A 44 18.12 13.62 -17.17
CA PHE A 44 18.14 12.51 -16.22
C PHE A 44 17.03 11.47 -16.47
N GLN A 45 16.35 11.50 -17.61
CA GLN A 45 15.30 10.54 -17.97
C GLN A 45 15.77 9.08 -17.84
N LYS A 46 17.03 8.80 -18.14
CA LYS A 46 17.60 7.46 -17.94
C LYS A 46 17.66 7.11 -16.46
N ALA A 47 18.18 7.99 -15.60
CA ALA A 47 18.26 7.76 -14.16
C ALA A 47 16.89 7.53 -13.53
N TYR A 48 15.88 8.33 -13.92
CA TYR A 48 14.50 8.16 -13.44
C TYR A 48 13.89 6.84 -13.92
N LYS A 49 14.12 6.45 -15.19
CA LYS A 49 13.69 5.14 -15.68
C LYS A 49 14.36 3.99 -14.95
N TYR A 50 15.66 4.09 -14.69
CA TYR A 50 16.41 3.07 -13.94
C TYR A 50 15.86 2.88 -12.53
N HIS A 51 15.42 3.94 -11.88
CA HIS A 51 14.83 3.88 -10.55
C HIS A 51 13.65 2.91 -10.45
N PHE A 52 12.84 2.79 -11.52
CA PHE A 52 11.66 1.91 -11.58
C PHE A 52 11.85 0.68 -12.49
N LEU A 53 12.89 0.64 -13.32
CA LEU A 53 13.10 -0.46 -14.27
C LEU A 53 14.15 -1.45 -13.82
N GLU A 54 15.10 -1.02 -12.98
CA GLU A 54 16.18 -1.87 -12.50
C GLU A 54 16.17 -1.90 -10.97
N PRO A 55 16.00 -3.10 -10.36
CA PRO A 55 16.04 -3.23 -8.90
C PRO A 55 17.38 -2.77 -8.35
N VAL A 56 17.37 -1.97 -7.29
CA VAL A 56 18.60 -1.53 -6.61
C VAL A 56 19.36 -2.73 -6.05
N GLN A 57 20.62 -2.84 -6.42
CA GLN A 57 21.50 -3.91 -5.96
C GLN A 57 22.26 -3.48 -4.71
N PHE A 58 22.54 -4.43 -3.83
CA PHE A 58 23.42 -4.24 -2.68
C PHE A 58 24.78 -4.87 -2.95
N TYR A 59 25.80 -4.02 -3.04
CA TYR A 59 27.20 -4.42 -3.31
C TYR A 59 28.08 -4.44 -2.05
N GLY A 60 27.47 -4.23 -0.87
CA GLY A 60 28.21 -4.27 0.40
C GLY A 60 28.74 -5.67 0.74
N ALA A 61 29.69 -5.71 1.65
CA ALA A 61 30.28 -6.93 2.20
C ALA A 61 29.29 -7.68 3.11
N GLY A 62 29.66 -8.88 3.52
CA GLY A 62 28.93 -9.63 4.55
C GLY A 62 28.41 -11.01 4.12
N ARG A 63 28.41 -11.33 2.82
CA ARG A 63 27.99 -12.63 2.31
C ARG A 63 28.85 -13.79 2.81
N GLU A 64 30.11 -13.49 3.13
CA GLU A 64 31.11 -14.43 3.67
C GLU A 64 30.99 -14.68 5.18
N LYS A 65 30.18 -13.88 5.89
CA LYS A 65 30.04 -14.02 7.34
C LYS A 65 29.33 -15.34 7.69
N LEU A 66 29.99 -16.16 8.50
CA LEU A 66 29.40 -17.38 9.04
C LEU A 66 28.56 -17.07 10.27
N PRO A 67 27.46 -17.81 10.50
CA PRO A 67 26.66 -17.66 11.72
C PRO A 67 27.46 -18.12 12.94
N PRO A 68 27.13 -17.62 14.15
CA PRO A 68 27.68 -18.16 15.39
C PRO A 68 27.42 -19.67 15.50
N LYS A 69 28.35 -20.39 16.14
CA LYS A 69 28.28 -21.86 16.24
C LYS A 69 27.35 -22.36 17.34
N ASP A 70 27.04 -21.52 18.31
CA ASP A 70 26.33 -21.80 19.57
C ASP A 70 24.88 -21.31 19.57
N LEU A 71 24.27 -21.18 18.40
CA LEU A 71 22.89 -20.76 18.27
C LEU A 71 21.94 -21.83 18.82
N THR A 72 21.03 -21.40 19.69
CA THR A 72 19.96 -22.23 20.27
C THR A 72 18.58 -21.93 19.64
N GLU A 73 18.45 -20.80 18.96
CA GLU A 73 17.21 -20.33 18.33
C GLU A 73 17.51 -19.41 17.14
N VAL A 74 16.54 -19.25 16.24
CA VAL A 74 16.59 -18.32 15.12
C VAL A 74 15.63 -17.17 15.40
N ARG A 75 16.16 -15.99 15.69
CA ARG A 75 15.38 -14.81 16.07
C ARG A 75 14.90 -14.04 14.86
N ILE A 76 13.58 -13.79 14.81
CA ILE A 76 12.94 -12.93 13.80
C ILE A 76 12.27 -11.78 14.54
N GLY A 77 12.52 -10.54 14.11
CA GLY A 77 11.92 -9.35 14.72
C GLY A 77 10.49 -9.10 14.24
N PHE A 78 9.71 -8.46 15.06
CA PHE A 78 8.41 -7.90 14.72
C PHE A 78 8.30 -6.50 15.34
N LEU A 79 7.84 -5.54 14.54
CA LEU A 79 7.54 -4.18 15.01
C LEU A 79 6.10 -3.82 14.63
N GLY A 80 5.32 -3.37 15.61
CA GLY A 80 3.95 -2.93 15.34
C GLY A 80 3.30 -2.26 16.54
N PRO A 81 2.13 -1.63 16.34
CA PRO A 81 1.39 -0.97 17.40
C PRO A 81 0.69 -2.02 18.29
N LEU A 82 1.36 -2.46 19.35
CA LEU A 82 0.87 -3.51 20.23
C LEU A 82 0.19 -2.97 21.48
N GLU A 83 0.55 -1.77 21.92
CA GLU A 83 -0.03 -1.06 23.06
C GLU A 83 0.00 0.46 22.82
N GLY A 84 -0.93 1.19 23.43
CA GLY A 84 -0.92 2.66 23.46
C GLY A 84 -1.23 3.37 22.13
N SER A 85 -1.67 2.65 21.10
CA SER A 85 -2.02 3.18 19.78
C SER A 85 -3.47 2.86 19.42
N VAL A 86 -4.11 3.75 18.67
CA VAL A 86 -5.43 3.49 18.05
C VAL A 86 -5.37 2.36 17.02
N LEU A 87 -4.20 2.04 16.48
CA LEU A 87 -3.96 0.93 15.55
C LEU A 87 -3.65 -0.40 16.27
N MET A 88 -3.66 -0.42 17.61
CA MET A 88 -3.35 -1.64 18.39
C MET A 88 -4.18 -2.87 17.95
N PRO A 89 -5.48 -2.80 17.66
CA PRO A 89 -6.22 -3.97 17.21
C PRO A 89 -5.63 -4.59 15.94
N LEU A 90 -5.26 -3.75 14.95
CA LEU A 90 -4.66 -4.19 13.69
C LEU A 90 -3.24 -4.74 13.91
N GLY A 91 -2.44 -4.08 14.76
CA GLY A 91 -1.09 -4.56 15.13
C GLY A 91 -1.11 -5.94 15.81
N LYS A 92 -2.11 -6.19 16.64
CA LYS A 92 -2.30 -7.51 17.28
C LYS A 92 -2.72 -8.59 16.28
N GLN A 93 -3.58 -8.26 15.31
CA GLN A 93 -3.93 -9.16 14.21
C GLN A 93 -2.68 -9.55 13.41
N MET A 94 -1.86 -8.55 13.02
CA MET A 94 -0.60 -8.77 12.33
C MET A 94 0.36 -9.66 13.13
N LEU A 95 0.54 -9.39 14.43
CA LEU A 95 1.37 -10.22 15.33
C LEU A 95 0.87 -11.65 15.38
N ASN A 96 -0.44 -11.85 15.48
CA ASN A 96 -1.05 -13.17 15.53
C ASN A 96 -0.81 -13.98 14.25
N GLY A 97 -0.96 -13.34 13.07
CA GLY A 97 -0.66 -13.98 11.77
C GLY A 97 0.80 -14.44 11.67
N ALA A 98 1.73 -13.55 12.03
CA ALA A 98 3.15 -13.86 12.09
C ALA A 98 3.47 -14.99 13.09
N THR A 99 2.85 -14.96 14.26
CA THR A 99 3.02 -15.98 15.30
C THR A 99 2.56 -17.35 14.83
N LEU A 100 1.38 -17.43 14.19
CA LEU A 100 0.85 -18.70 13.69
C LEU A 100 1.78 -19.33 12.65
N ALA A 101 2.26 -18.57 11.67
CA ALA A 101 3.20 -19.06 10.66
C ALA A 101 4.49 -19.61 11.30
N LEU A 102 5.01 -18.89 12.30
CA LEU A 102 6.21 -19.29 13.02
C LEU A 102 5.99 -20.55 13.86
N GLU A 103 4.85 -20.67 14.58
CA GLU A 103 4.47 -21.86 15.34
C GLU A 103 4.33 -23.08 14.42
N GLU A 104 3.73 -22.92 13.23
CA GLU A 104 3.61 -24.00 12.23
C GLU A 104 4.97 -24.42 11.67
N ALA A 105 5.87 -23.46 11.43
CA ALA A 105 7.24 -23.77 11.00
C ALA A 105 8.02 -24.53 12.07
N ASN A 106 7.84 -24.20 13.34
CA ASN A 106 8.47 -24.88 14.47
C ASN A 106 7.95 -26.31 14.63
N LYS A 107 6.64 -26.53 14.47
CA LYS A 107 6.06 -27.89 14.45
C LYS A 107 6.66 -28.78 13.35
N LYS A 108 7.13 -28.16 12.24
CA LYS A 108 7.83 -28.83 11.13
C LYS A 108 9.35 -28.94 11.33
N GLY A 109 9.88 -28.66 12.53
CA GLY A 109 11.29 -28.81 12.89
C GLY A 109 12.14 -27.54 12.77
N GLY A 110 11.54 -26.37 12.61
CA GLY A 110 12.22 -25.07 12.59
C GLY A 110 13.24 -24.91 11.45
N TYR A 111 14.41 -24.38 11.79
CA TYR A 111 15.56 -24.26 10.90
C TYR A 111 16.66 -25.26 11.32
N LYS A 112 16.77 -26.38 10.63
CA LYS A 112 17.77 -27.41 10.94
C LYS A 112 17.74 -27.87 12.39
N GLY A 113 16.55 -27.99 12.99
CA GLY A 113 16.33 -28.37 14.38
C GLY A 113 16.34 -27.19 15.38
N LEU A 114 16.72 -25.97 14.96
CA LEU A 114 16.62 -24.78 15.80
C LEU A 114 15.22 -24.17 15.69
N PRO A 115 14.56 -23.84 16.82
CA PRO A 115 13.26 -23.17 16.78
C PRO A 115 13.40 -21.72 16.29
N PHE A 116 12.43 -21.28 15.53
CA PHE A 116 12.23 -19.85 15.29
C PHE A 116 11.63 -19.18 16.50
N LYS A 117 12.09 -17.98 16.82
CA LYS A 117 11.59 -17.17 17.93
C LYS A 117 11.23 -15.78 17.47
N LEU A 118 10.02 -15.34 17.77
CA LEU A 118 9.55 -13.99 17.45
C LEU A 118 9.96 -13.02 18.57
N MET A 119 10.69 -11.97 18.20
CA MET A 119 11.06 -10.86 19.06
C MET A 119 10.11 -9.70 18.75
N ALA A 120 9.03 -9.57 19.52
CA ALA A 120 7.98 -8.60 19.28
C ALA A 120 8.27 -7.28 20.02
N HIS A 121 8.27 -6.18 19.26
CA HIS A 121 8.50 -4.82 19.73
C HIS A 121 7.27 -3.96 19.48
N ASN A 122 6.95 -3.09 20.44
CA ASN A 122 5.86 -2.14 20.34
C ASN A 122 6.37 -0.80 19.84
N ASP A 123 5.82 -0.29 18.74
CA ASP A 123 6.14 1.03 18.21
C ASP A 123 5.36 2.16 18.89
N VAL A 124 4.40 1.84 19.74
CA VAL A 124 3.48 2.75 20.44
C VAL A 124 2.79 3.79 19.55
N GLY A 125 2.85 3.63 18.23
CA GLY A 125 2.39 4.64 17.26
C GLY A 125 3.25 5.93 17.27
N LEU A 126 4.46 5.89 17.83
CA LEU A 126 5.37 7.04 17.92
C LEU A 126 6.58 6.84 17.03
N TRP A 127 6.77 7.75 16.08
CA TRP A 127 7.87 7.68 15.11
C TRP A 127 9.27 7.62 15.75
N GLY A 128 9.49 8.31 16.89
CA GLY A 128 10.78 8.28 17.58
C GLY A 128 11.11 6.95 18.25
N ALA A 129 10.11 6.15 18.62
CA ALA A 129 10.30 4.83 19.20
C ALA A 129 10.78 3.82 18.14
N ALA A 130 10.28 3.89 16.93
CA ALA A 130 10.53 2.93 15.87
C ALA A 130 12.03 2.68 15.59
N ALA A 131 12.83 3.74 15.46
CA ALA A 131 14.26 3.61 15.22
C ALA A 131 14.99 2.90 16.37
N ASN A 132 14.61 3.24 17.61
CA ASN A 132 15.21 2.61 18.81
C ASN A 132 14.84 1.12 18.88
N GLU A 133 13.62 0.74 18.52
CA GLU A 133 13.22 -0.67 18.50
C GLU A 133 13.99 -1.47 17.44
N VAL A 134 14.28 -0.90 16.27
CA VAL A 134 15.15 -1.56 15.27
C VAL A 134 16.58 -1.73 15.79
N VAL A 135 17.11 -0.76 16.54
CA VAL A 135 18.43 -0.89 17.20
C VAL A 135 18.41 -1.99 18.24
N LYS A 136 17.35 -2.09 19.06
CA LYS A 136 17.21 -3.22 20.04
C LYS A 136 17.18 -4.58 19.32
N MET A 137 16.47 -4.68 18.19
CA MET A 137 16.47 -5.91 17.38
C MET A 137 17.87 -6.27 16.89
N ASP A 138 18.71 -5.28 16.55
CA ASP A 138 20.12 -5.54 16.22
C ASP A 138 20.90 -6.06 17.40
N ASP A 139 20.74 -5.48 18.59
CA ASP A 139 21.33 -5.96 19.84
C ASP A 139 20.88 -7.38 20.21
N GLU A 140 19.62 -7.71 19.96
CA GLU A 140 19.02 -9.03 20.12
C GLU A 140 19.46 -10.04 19.05
N LYS A 141 20.24 -9.60 18.03
CA LYS A 141 20.74 -10.43 16.94
C LYS A 141 19.64 -11.08 16.11
N VAL A 142 18.57 -10.34 15.80
CA VAL A 142 17.56 -10.80 14.84
C VAL A 142 18.16 -10.90 13.45
N TRP A 143 17.70 -11.87 12.66
CA TRP A 143 18.19 -12.11 11.30
C TRP A 143 17.46 -11.27 10.27
N VAL A 144 16.19 -11.05 10.49
CA VAL A 144 15.25 -10.31 9.64
C VAL A 144 14.08 -9.88 10.53
N TRP A 145 13.35 -8.84 10.15
CA TRP A 145 12.17 -8.41 10.88
C TRP A 145 11.01 -8.02 9.95
N MET A 146 9.80 -7.98 10.49
CA MET A 146 8.59 -7.57 9.79
C MET A 146 7.80 -6.52 10.57
N GLY A 147 6.95 -5.79 9.86
CA GLY A 147 6.10 -4.70 10.37
C GLY A 147 6.36 -3.42 9.56
N SER A 148 5.80 -2.27 9.82
CA SER A 148 4.69 -1.96 10.71
C SER A 148 3.44 -1.62 9.90
N ILE A 149 2.33 -1.18 10.58
CA ILE A 149 1.10 -0.69 9.92
C ILE A 149 1.14 0.83 9.75
N ASP A 150 1.78 1.53 10.68
CA ASP A 150 1.86 3.00 10.65
C ASP A 150 2.91 3.47 9.64
N ASP A 151 2.48 4.32 8.71
CA ASP A 151 3.29 4.83 7.61
C ASP A 151 4.52 5.63 8.10
N ILE A 152 4.34 6.45 9.15
CA ILE A 152 5.44 7.27 9.68
C ILE A 152 6.45 6.38 10.40
N VAL A 153 5.97 5.44 11.20
CA VAL A 153 6.78 4.44 11.91
C VAL A 153 7.59 3.62 10.92
N SER A 154 6.95 3.10 9.87
CA SER A 154 7.61 2.32 8.81
C SER A 154 8.74 3.09 8.15
N HIS A 155 8.54 4.36 7.78
CA HIS A 155 9.56 5.19 7.15
C HIS A 155 10.76 5.51 8.07
N VAL A 156 10.52 5.67 9.37
CA VAL A 156 11.61 5.89 10.34
C VAL A 156 12.38 4.59 10.56
N ALA A 157 11.67 3.47 10.73
CA ALA A 157 12.27 2.15 10.89
C ALA A 157 13.11 1.75 9.66
N LEU A 158 12.65 2.09 8.45
CA LEU A 158 13.34 1.84 7.20
C LEU A 158 14.76 2.47 7.16
N ARG A 159 14.93 3.66 7.72
CA ARG A 159 16.25 4.32 7.83
C ARG A 159 17.18 3.59 8.80
N ALA A 160 16.65 3.13 9.93
CA ALA A 160 17.41 2.32 10.88
C ALA A 160 17.77 0.96 10.27
N THR A 161 16.84 0.34 9.56
CA THR A 161 17.03 -0.91 8.80
C THR A 161 18.19 -0.82 7.83
N LEU A 162 18.29 0.25 7.05
CA LEU A 162 19.43 0.50 6.17
C LEU A 162 20.74 0.59 6.93
N LYS A 163 20.76 1.29 8.07
CA LYS A 163 21.98 1.49 8.87
C LYS A 163 22.44 0.20 9.56
N MET A 164 21.49 -0.61 10.03
CA MET A 164 21.77 -1.87 10.73
C MET A 164 21.97 -3.07 9.79
N GLU A 165 21.68 -2.89 8.49
CA GLU A 165 21.72 -3.96 7.49
C GLU A 165 20.89 -5.19 7.91
N ILE A 166 19.66 -4.94 8.36
CA ILE A 166 18.67 -5.97 8.71
C ILE A 166 17.50 -5.85 7.76
N MET A 167 17.16 -6.92 7.04
CA MET A 167 16.06 -6.91 6.09
C MET A 167 14.71 -6.68 6.78
N MET A 168 13.88 -5.81 6.20
CA MET A 168 12.52 -5.53 6.61
C MET A 168 11.52 -6.09 5.58
N VAL A 169 10.55 -6.85 6.05
CA VAL A 169 9.38 -7.27 5.26
C VAL A 169 8.16 -6.52 5.78
N ASN A 170 7.66 -5.58 5.00
CA ASN A 170 6.48 -4.81 5.37
C ASN A 170 5.21 -5.53 4.91
N THR A 171 4.23 -5.64 5.81
CA THR A 171 2.97 -6.36 5.60
C THR A 171 1.74 -5.52 5.99
N GLY A 172 1.90 -4.21 6.17
CA GLY A 172 0.81 -3.39 6.69
C GLY A 172 0.79 -1.91 6.28
N ASP A 173 1.93 -1.34 5.91
CA ASP A 173 2.03 0.06 5.48
C ASP A 173 1.68 0.18 3.99
N PRO A 174 0.57 0.86 3.62
CA PRO A 174 0.15 0.99 2.23
C PRO A 174 0.75 2.20 1.49
N ASP A 175 1.60 3.02 2.14
CA ASP A 175 2.19 4.21 1.51
C ASP A 175 3.11 3.83 0.33
N PRO A 176 2.82 4.25 -0.91
CA PRO A 176 3.64 3.92 -2.07
C PRO A 176 5.11 4.34 -1.90
N THR A 177 5.36 5.44 -1.19
CA THR A 177 6.71 5.98 -1.03
C THR A 177 7.61 5.09 -0.15
N PHE A 178 7.06 4.13 0.59
CA PHE A 178 7.84 3.17 1.37
C PHE A 178 8.85 2.41 0.49
N THR A 179 8.40 1.79 -0.59
CA THR A 179 9.26 1.07 -1.53
C THR A 179 9.95 2.00 -2.54
N GLU A 180 9.32 3.13 -2.89
CA GLU A 180 9.89 4.12 -3.82
C GLU A 180 11.13 4.84 -3.27
N THR A 181 11.39 4.78 -1.97
CA THR A 181 12.69 5.20 -1.40
C THR A 181 13.86 4.41 -1.94
N ASN A 182 13.60 3.23 -2.51
CA ASN A 182 14.58 2.33 -3.11
C ASN A 182 15.70 1.92 -2.14
N ILE A 183 15.35 1.76 -0.88
CA ILE A 183 16.30 1.26 0.14
C ILE A 183 16.48 -0.26 -0.04
N PRO A 184 17.71 -0.75 -0.28
CA PRO A 184 17.95 -2.14 -0.65
C PRO A 184 17.87 -3.11 0.54
N TRP A 185 17.03 -2.84 1.52
CA TRP A 185 16.84 -3.63 2.74
C TRP A 185 15.36 -3.75 3.14
N ALA A 186 14.45 -3.51 2.20
CA ALA A 186 13.02 -3.64 2.48
C ALA A 186 12.25 -4.14 1.26
N ILE A 187 11.22 -4.94 1.50
CA ILE A 187 10.18 -5.31 0.55
C ILE A 187 8.81 -5.07 1.18
N ARG A 188 7.79 -4.92 0.36
CA ARG A 188 6.40 -4.86 0.81
C ARG A 188 5.58 -5.98 0.18
N VAL A 189 4.84 -6.71 1.00
CA VAL A 189 4.02 -7.86 0.61
C VAL A 189 2.53 -7.64 0.87
N ILE A 190 2.11 -6.41 0.74
CA ILE A 190 0.71 -5.96 0.70
C ILE A 190 0.60 -4.86 -0.37
N SER A 191 -0.51 -4.83 -1.10
CA SER A 191 -0.75 -3.81 -2.13
C SER A 191 -0.87 -2.42 -1.51
N ASP A 192 -0.46 -1.39 -2.26
CA ASP A 192 -0.37 -0.02 -1.78
C ASP A 192 -1.62 0.84 -2.08
N ASP A 193 -1.62 2.05 -1.51
CA ASP A 193 -2.69 3.03 -1.71
C ASP A 193 -2.79 3.54 -3.15
N ARG A 194 -1.73 3.47 -3.95
CA ARG A 194 -1.80 3.79 -5.39
C ARG A 194 -2.65 2.78 -6.13
N GLN A 195 -2.49 1.50 -5.83
CA GLN A 195 -3.30 0.43 -6.41
C GLN A 195 -4.74 0.52 -5.93
N SER A 196 -4.94 0.73 -4.62
CA SER A 196 -6.27 0.89 -4.01
C SER A 196 -6.98 2.15 -4.53
N GLY A 197 -6.27 3.28 -4.61
CA GLY A 197 -6.79 4.54 -5.15
C GLY A 197 -7.18 4.44 -6.62
N TYR A 198 -6.36 3.77 -7.44
CA TYR A 198 -6.68 3.51 -8.84
C TYR A 198 -7.92 2.61 -8.99
N ALA A 199 -7.97 1.51 -8.24
CA ALA A 199 -9.11 0.60 -8.27
C ALA A 199 -10.42 1.29 -7.85
N MET A 200 -10.36 2.11 -6.80
CA MET A 200 -11.51 2.85 -6.30
C MET A 200 -11.97 3.93 -7.29
N ALA A 201 -11.06 4.70 -7.87
CA ALA A 201 -11.40 5.74 -8.84
C ALA A 201 -12.03 5.13 -10.11
N SER A 202 -11.43 4.07 -10.67
CA SER A 202 -12.01 3.35 -11.81
C SER A 202 -13.39 2.78 -11.48
N TYR A 203 -13.55 2.24 -10.27
CA TYR A 203 -14.86 1.73 -9.85
C TYR A 203 -15.92 2.84 -9.77
N ILE A 204 -15.58 3.97 -9.14
CA ILE A 204 -16.54 5.08 -8.94
C ILE A 204 -16.88 5.77 -10.26
N TYR A 205 -15.88 6.14 -11.07
CA TYR A 205 -16.11 6.95 -12.26
C TYR A 205 -16.46 6.12 -13.50
N GLU A 206 -15.76 5.04 -13.76
CA GLU A 206 -15.92 4.26 -14.99
C GLU A 206 -17.02 3.21 -14.87
N LYS A 207 -17.10 2.49 -13.73
CA LYS A 207 -18.10 1.43 -13.55
C LYS A 207 -19.43 1.93 -13.04
N MET A 208 -19.43 2.87 -12.07
CA MET A 208 -20.65 3.38 -11.47
C MET A 208 -21.17 4.65 -12.13
N GLY A 209 -20.33 5.36 -12.89
CA GLY A 209 -20.70 6.56 -13.65
C GLY A 209 -21.00 7.78 -12.78
N HIS A 210 -20.35 7.90 -11.61
CA HIS A 210 -20.45 9.11 -10.80
C HIS A 210 -19.46 10.17 -11.32
N ASP A 211 -19.87 11.43 -11.30
CA ASP A 211 -19.04 12.53 -11.78
C ASP A 211 -18.47 13.38 -10.64
N ARG A 212 -19.24 13.53 -9.55
CA ARG A 212 -19.00 14.51 -8.50
C ARG A 212 -18.80 13.81 -7.16
N VAL A 213 -17.54 13.59 -6.78
CA VAL A 213 -17.20 12.88 -5.54
C VAL A 213 -16.67 13.85 -4.49
N ALA A 214 -17.30 13.83 -3.31
CA ALA A 214 -16.77 14.45 -2.11
C ALA A 214 -15.92 13.44 -1.31
N VAL A 215 -14.89 13.92 -0.66
CA VAL A 215 -13.97 13.11 0.14
C VAL A 215 -13.99 13.57 1.58
N ILE A 216 -14.01 12.63 2.53
CA ILE A 216 -13.71 12.87 3.92
C ILE A 216 -12.66 11.88 4.40
N ARG A 217 -11.54 12.37 4.98
CA ARG A 217 -10.41 11.53 5.33
C ARG A 217 -9.83 11.81 6.71
N ALA A 218 -9.16 10.81 7.27
CA ALA A 218 -8.37 10.98 8.47
C ALA A 218 -7.25 12.02 8.27
N ASN A 219 -7.03 12.88 9.27
CA ASN A 219 -5.99 13.90 9.25
C ASN A 219 -4.64 13.33 9.71
N ASN A 220 -4.23 12.22 9.11
CA ASN A 220 -2.94 11.57 9.30
C ASN A 220 -2.29 11.26 7.95
N ARG A 221 -1.13 10.58 7.96
CA ARG A 221 -0.41 10.23 6.72
C ARG A 221 -1.22 9.26 5.87
N TYR A 222 -1.80 8.22 6.44
CA TYR A 222 -2.64 7.24 5.75
C TYR A 222 -3.79 7.91 4.97
N GLY A 223 -4.60 8.75 5.63
CA GLY A 223 -5.70 9.45 4.96
C GLY A 223 -5.19 10.41 3.86
N ARG A 224 -4.09 11.12 4.12
CA ARG A 224 -3.53 12.06 3.16
C ARG A 224 -2.95 11.38 1.92
N VAL A 225 -2.16 10.32 2.09
CA VAL A 225 -1.51 9.62 0.98
C VAL A 225 -2.55 8.87 0.15
N GLY A 226 -3.46 8.13 0.79
CA GLY A 226 -4.50 7.40 0.07
C GLY A 226 -5.39 8.32 -0.78
N ILE A 227 -5.80 9.46 -0.23
CA ILE A 227 -6.58 10.43 -1.01
C ILE A 227 -5.75 11.14 -2.06
N MET A 228 -4.47 11.40 -1.84
CA MET A 228 -3.58 11.96 -2.86
C MET A 228 -3.47 11.03 -4.07
N GLU A 229 -3.30 9.74 -3.85
CA GLU A 229 -3.24 8.74 -4.93
C GLU A 229 -4.59 8.61 -5.66
N TYR A 230 -5.71 8.53 -4.92
CA TYR A 230 -7.06 8.54 -5.50
C TYR A 230 -7.31 9.79 -6.34
N ALA A 231 -7.07 10.99 -5.78
CA ALA A 231 -7.31 12.26 -6.45
C ALA A 231 -6.45 12.43 -7.72
N GLY A 232 -5.21 11.92 -7.70
CA GLY A 232 -4.35 11.89 -8.87
C GLY A 232 -4.95 11.08 -10.02
N VAL A 233 -5.59 9.96 -9.74
CA VAL A 233 -6.33 9.17 -10.74
C VAL A 233 -7.60 9.88 -11.17
N ALA A 234 -8.39 10.38 -10.22
CA ALA A 234 -9.62 11.12 -10.49
C ALA A 234 -9.40 12.29 -11.48
N VAL A 235 -8.35 13.08 -11.27
CA VAL A 235 -7.97 14.16 -12.19
C VAL A 235 -7.62 13.62 -13.59
N ARG A 236 -6.88 12.51 -13.69
CA ARG A 236 -6.55 11.89 -14.98
C ARG A 236 -7.78 11.37 -15.74
N LEU A 237 -8.79 10.92 -15.00
CA LEU A 237 -10.08 10.50 -15.57
C LEU A 237 -11.02 11.68 -15.90
N GLY A 238 -10.65 12.91 -15.56
CA GLY A 238 -11.44 14.12 -15.81
C GLY A 238 -12.39 14.52 -14.68
N HIS A 239 -12.31 13.86 -13.52
CA HIS A 239 -13.23 14.03 -12.38
C HIS A 239 -12.46 14.50 -11.13
N PRO A 240 -12.00 15.77 -11.05
CA PRO A 240 -11.32 16.25 -9.86
C PRO A 240 -12.24 16.18 -8.63
N VAL A 241 -11.66 15.83 -7.47
CA VAL A 241 -12.37 15.81 -6.20
C VAL A 241 -13.06 17.16 -5.95
N MET A 242 -14.36 17.14 -5.63
CA MET A 242 -15.14 18.38 -5.45
C MET A 242 -14.78 19.13 -4.19
N ILE A 243 -14.68 18.40 -3.10
CA ILE A 243 -14.37 18.90 -1.75
C ILE A 243 -13.63 17.81 -0.99
N GLU A 244 -12.64 18.20 -0.21
CA GLU A 244 -11.90 17.35 0.71
C GLU A 244 -12.08 17.87 2.12
N GLU A 245 -12.74 17.11 2.98
CA GLU A 245 -12.88 17.35 4.40
C GLU A 245 -11.95 16.42 5.19
N ARG A 246 -11.63 16.84 6.42
CA ARG A 246 -10.68 16.12 7.29
C ARG A 246 -11.27 15.94 8.68
N PHE A 247 -10.93 14.81 9.29
CA PHE A 247 -11.27 14.53 10.68
C PHE A 247 -10.05 14.06 11.47
N GLU A 248 -10.02 14.32 12.76
CA GLU A 248 -8.96 13.86 13.65
C GLU A 248 -9.22 12.43 14.13
N LEU A 249 -8.14 11.68 14.40
CA LEU A 249 -8.27 10.33 14.96
C LEU A 249 -8.92 10.41 16.36
N GLY A 250 -9.95 9.59 16.57
CA GLY A 250 -10.74 9.59 17.81
C GLY A 250 -11.88 10.62 17.82
N GLU A 251 -12.04 11.43 16.79
CA GLU A 251 -13.20 12.31 16.62
C GLU A 251 -14.48 11.50 16.53
N THR A 252 -15.56 12.01 17.10
CA THR A 252 -16.86 11.32 17.17
C THR A 252 -18.02 12.15 16.63
N ASP A 253 -17.78 13.43 16.35
CA ASP A 253 -18.76 14.35 15.77
C ASP A 253 -18.19 14.98 14.50
N PHE A 254 -18.87 14.77 13.39
CA PHE A 254 -18.46 15.17 12.04
C PHE A 254 -19.48 16.10 11.37
N GLU A 255 -20.37 16.72 12.18
CA GLU A 255 -21.49 17.51 11.66
C GLU A 255 -21.00 18.64 10.76
N MET A 256 -19.94 19.35 11.16
CA MET A 256 -19.38 20.46 10.38
C MET A 256 -18.86 20.00 9.00
N GLN A 257 -18.09 18.94 8.97
CA GLN A 257 -17.52 18.36 7.73
C GLN A 257 -18.66 17.86 6.82
N LEU A 258 -19.64 17.16 7.39
CA LEU A 258 -20.77 16.63 6.65
C LEU A 258 -21.72 17.72 6.13
N GLU A 259 -21.91 18.82 6.84
CA GLU A 259 -22.64 20.01 6.35
C GLU A 259 -21.96 20.62 5.12
N ASN A 260 -20.63 20.72 5.12
CA ASN A 260 -19.87 21.22 3.97
C ASN A 260 -20.01 20.28 2.76
N ILE A 261 -19.90 18.98 2.97
CA ILE A 261 -20.13 17.96 1.95
C ILE A 261 -21.55 18.05 1.41
N LYS A 262 -22.57 18.15 2.27
CA LYS A 262 -23.97 18.27 1.88
C LYS A 262 -24.23 19.49 1.01
N LYS A 263 -23.67 20.64 1.36
CA LYS A 263 -23.76 21.88 0.56
C LYS A 263 -23.15 21.74 -0.83
N SER A 264 -22.12 20.93 -0.99
CA SER A 264 -21.49 20.68 -2.29
C SER A 264 -22.32 19.80 -3.21
N SER A 265 -23.36 19.12 -2.69
CA SER A 265 -24.27 18.24 -3.44
C SER A 265 -23.54 17.18 -4.29
N PRO A 266 -22.73 16.31 -3.71
CA PRO A 266 -21.99 15.28 -4.44
C PRO A 266 -22.91 14.15 -4.91
N ASP A 267 -22.47 13.42 -5.96
CA ASP A 267 -23.14 12.20 -6.43
C ASP A 267 -22.74 11.00 -5.56
N ALA A 268 -21.54 11.03 -5.00
CA ALA A 268 -20.99 9.99 -4.15
C ALA A 268 -20.02 10.57 -3.11
N ILE A 269 -19.77 9.81 -2.05
CA ILE A 269 -18.89 10.20 -0.95
C ILE A 269 -17.84 9.10 -0.74
N LEU A 270 -16.57 9.47 -0.68
CA LEU A 270 -15.44 8.59 -0.34
C LEU A 270 -14.95 8.89 1.07
N ILE A 271 -14.94 7.86 1.93
CA ILE A 271 -14.39 7.93 3.29
C ILE A 271 -13.04 7.20 3.31
N TRP A 272 -11.96 7.86 3.75
CA TRP A 272 -10.65 7.24 3.89
C TRP A 272 -10.14 7.36 5.32
N GLY A 273 -10.29 6.29 6.08
CA GLY A 273 -10.00 6.27 7.50
C GLY A 273 -10.12 4.89 8.13
N ASN A 274 -9.92 4.82 9.45
CA ASN A 274 -10.07 3.59 10.18
C ASN A 274 -11.56 3.20 10.35
N ALA A 275 -11.81 1.96 10.70
CA ALA A 275 -13.14 1.37 10.80
C ALA A 275 -14.11 2.18 11.69
N LYS A 276 -13.66 2.54 12.89
CA LYS A 276 -14.50 3.19 13.91
C LYS A 276 -15.01 4.56 13.45
N GLU A 277 -14.10 5.46 13.10
CA GLU A 277 -14.45 6.81 12.67
C GLU A 277 -15.29 6.75 11.37
N SER A 278 -14.91 5.92 10.43
CA SER A 278 -15.63 5.75 9.16
C SER A 278 -17.08 5.27 9.38
N ALA A 279 -17.28 4.36 10.32
CA ALA A 279 -18.64 3.91 10.68
C ALA A 279 -19.46 5.02 11.36
N LEU A 280 -18.86 5.83 12.23
CA LEU A 280 -19.52 6.95 12.87
C LEU A 280 -19.88 8.06 11.86
N ILE A 281 -18.95 8.38 10.94
CA ILE A 281 -19.22 9.30 9.82
C ILE A 281 -20.42 8.82 9.01
N LEU A 282 -20.46 7.56 8.64
CA LEU A 282 -21.56 6.97 7.88
C LEU A 282 -22.88 7.10 8.61
N LYS A 283 -22.94 6.80 9.91
CA LYS A 283 -24.16 6.94 10.72
C LYS A 283 -24.64 8.41 10.79
N GLN A 284 -23.73 9.34 11.01
CA GLN A 284 -24.09 10.76 11.05
C GLN A 284 -24.57 11.25 9.67
N LEU A 285 -23.90 10.84 8.60
CA LEU A 285 -24.30 11.11 7.22
C LEU A 285 -25.75 10.66 6.96
N ARG A 286 -26.10 9.42 7.33
CA ARG A 286 -27.46 8.89 7.18
C ARG A 286 -28.47 9.64 8.07
N LYS A 287 -28.09 9.98 9.31
CA LYS A 287 -28.92 10.77 10.23
C LYS A 287 -29.23 12.16 9.68
N MET A 288 -28.29 12.79 8.94
CA MET A 288 -28.48 14.07 8.26
C MET A 288 -29.29 13.98 6.97
N GLY A 289 -29.83 12.78 6.64
CA GLY A 289 -30.66 12.53 5.48
C GLY A 289 -29.90 12.39 4.17
N MET A 290 -28.59 12.27 4.20
CA MET A 290 -27.75 12.08 3.01
C MET A 290 -27.77 10.61 2.58
N GLN A 291 -28.27 10.34 1.36
CA GLN A 291 -28.47 8.98 0.84
C GLN A 291 -27.49 8.61 -0.28
N GLN A 292 -26.54 9.47 -0.58
CA GLN A 292 -25.53 9.20 -1.61
C GLN A 292 -24.83 7.87 -1.38
N PRO A 293 -24.42 7.17 -2.46
CA PRO A 293 -23.52 6.04 -2.36
C PRO A 293 -22.24 6.42 -1.60
N VAL A 294 -21.81 5.54 -0.70
CA VAL A 294 -20.58 5.74 0.08
C VAL A 294 -19.60 4.66 -0.28
N TYR A 295 -18.38 5.08 -0.51
CA TYR A 295 -17.20 4.28 -0.81
C TYR A 295 -16.18 4.44 0.32
N GLY A 296 -15.28 3.48 0.47
CA GLY A 296 -14.33 3.55 1.57
C GLY A 296 -12.99 2.88 1.32
N SER A 297 -12.05 3.16 2.23
CA SER A 297 -10.74 2.53 2.23
C SER A 297 -10.78 1.10 2.76
N ASP A 298 -9.69 0.37 2.54
CA ASP A 298 -9.48 -1.02 2.96
C ASP A 298 -9.66 -1.26 4.46
N ARG A 299 -9.26 -0.29 5.32
CA ARG A 299 -9.39 -0.41 6.78
C ARG A 299 -10.83 -0.44 7.28
N MET A 300 -11.82 -0.16 6.42
CA MET A 300 -13.23 -0.35 6.72
C MET A 300 -13.67 -1.82 6.60
N VAL A 301 -12.90 -2.70 5.97
CA VAL A 301 -13.22 -4.13 5.85
C VAL A 301 -12.95 -4.83 7.17
N SER A 302 -13.85 -4.66 8.12
CA SER A 302 -13.68 -5.23 9.46
C SER A 302 -15.03 -5.52 10.15
N PRO A 303 -15.07 -6.47 11.11
CA PRO A 303 -16.23 -6.69 11.96
C PRO A 303 -16.61 -5.46 12.80
N GLU A 304 -15.62 -4.66 13.22
CA GLU A 304 -15.82 -3.41 13.97
C GLU A 304 -16.67 -2.42 13.16
N PHE A 305 -16.32 -2.20 11.88
CA PHE A 305 -17.06 -1.32 11.00
C PHE A 305 -18.53 -1.77 10.88
N LEU A 306 -18.76 -3.05 10.58
CA LEU A 306 -20.10 -3.60 10.44
C LEU A 306 -20.91 -3.49 11.72
N SER A 307 -20.28 -3.76 12.88
CA SER A 307 -20.93 -3.68 14.18
C SER A 307 -21.39 -2.27 14.53
N ILE A 308 -20.54 -1.25 14.27
CA ILE A 308 -20.83 0.16 14.58
C ILE A 308 -21.83 0.74 13.56
N ALA A 309 -21.60 0.53 12.27
CA ALA A 309 -22.44 1.08 11.21
C ALA A 309 -23.82 0.41 11.13
N GLY A 310 -23.91 -0.89 11.48
CA GLY A 310 -25.16 -1.65 11.46
C GLY A 310 -25.79 -1.65 10.07
N LYS A 311 -27.11 -1.36 10.02
CA LYS A 311 -27.86 -1.31 8.76
C LYS A 311 -27.39 -0.23 7.78
N ASP A 312 -26.75 0.82 8.27
CA ASP A 312 -26.26 1.92 7.44
C ASP A 312 -25.06 1.50 6.59
N ALA A 313 -24.41 0.37 6.92
CA ALA A 313 -23.35 -0.23 6.13
C ALA A 313 -23.82 -0.83 4.79
N GLU A 314 -25.12 -1.11 4.65
CA GLU A 314 -25.65 -1.79 3.46
C GLU A 314 -25.34 -1.00 2.18
N GLY A 315 -24.77 -1.69 1.19
CA GLY A 315 -24.39 -1.11 -0.10
C GLY A 315 -23.05 -0.38 -0.14
N ILE A 316 -22.35 -0.21 0.99
CA ILE A 316 -20.99 0.34 1.04
C ILE A 316 -20.06 -0.53 0.19
N VAL A 317 -19.14 0.11 -0.54
CA VAL A 317 -18.09 -0.56 -1.32
C VAL A 317 -16.72 -0.01 -0.88
N THR A 318 -15.80 -0.92 -0.59
CA THR A 318 -14.41 -0.60 -0.21
C THR A 318 -13.43 -1.35 -1.07
N THR A 319 -12.17 -0.92 -1.11
CA THR A 319 -11.06 -1.76 -1.60
C THR A 319 -10.66 -2.79 -0.54
N CYS A 320 -10.07 -3.90 -0.97
CA CYS A 320 -9.49 -4.90 -0.10
C CYS A 320 -8.30 -5.58 -0.82
N GLN A 321 -7.22 -5.85 -0.09
CA GLN A 321 -5.99 -6.39 -0.68
C GLN A 321 -6.01 -7.91 -0.84
N TYR A 322 -7.03 -8.61 -0.38
CA TYR A 322 -7.23 -10.04 -0.66
C TYR A 322 -8.73 -10.41 -0.59
N ASN A 323 -9.04 -11.60 -1.05
CA ASN A 323 -10.38 -12.18 -0.92
C ASN A 323 -10.38 -13.28 0.15
N PRO A 324 -10.93 -13.04 1.36
CA PRO A 324 -11.00 -14.06 2.40
C PRO A 324 -11.94 -15.22 2.09
N GLU A 325 -12.79 -15.11 1.05
CA GLU A 325 -13.70 -16.14 0.57
C GLU A 325 -13.13 -16.93 -0.63
N ALA A 326 -11.85 -16.68 -1.00
CA ALA A 326 -11.23 -17.40 -2.12
C ALA A 326 -11.17 -18.90 -1.87
N ASP A 327 -11.38 -19.68 -2.94
CA ASP A 327 -11.32 -21.15 -2.86
C ASP A 327 -9.87 -21.64 -2.88
N ILE A 328 -9.12 -21.26 -1.86
CA ILE A 328 -7.72 -21.66 -1.65
C ILE A 328 -7.69 -22.56 -0.40
N PRO A 329 -7.31 -23.85 -0.52
CA PRO A 329 -7.29 -24.78 0.63
C PRO A 329 -6.43 -24.29 1.79
N GLU A 330 -5.27 -23.69 1.49
CA GLU A 330 -4.33 -23.14 2.47
C GLU A 330 -4.94 -21.95 3.22
N LEU A 331 -5.74 -21.11 2.56
CA LEU A 331 -6.46 -20.00 3.19
C LEU A 331 -7.50 -20.53 4.19
N LYS A 332 -8.28 -21.53 3.81
CA LYS A 332 -9.27 -22.15 4.71
C LYS A 332 -8.60 -22.79 5.92
N ALA A 333 -7.46 -23.46 5.71
CA ALA A 333 -6.68 -24.05 6.81
C ALA A 333 -6.12 -22.97 7.74
N PHE A 334 -5.58 -21.87 7.19
CA PHE A 334 -5.13 -20.73 7.97
C PHE A 334 -6.25 -20.12 8.81
N GLN A 335 -7.42 -19.85 8.22
CA GLN A 335 -8.57 -19.28 8.93
C GLN A 335 -9.01 -20.17 10.10
N ALA A 336 -9.12 -21.46 9.85
CA ALA A 336 -9.48 -22.42 10.90
C ALA A 336 -8.43 -22.48 12.04
N ASN A 337 -7.14 -22.58 11.69
CA ASN A 337 -6.05 -22.62 12.67
C ASN A 337 -5.94 -21.31 13.45
N TYR A 338 -6.14 -20.17 12.77
CA TYR A 338 -6.12 -18.86 13.39
C TYR A 338 -7.25 -18.72 14.41
N PHE A 339 -8.48 -19.10 14.05
CA PHE A 339 -9.63 -19.09 14.96
C PHE A 339 -9.42 -20.00 16.15
N ILE A 340 -8.94 -21.23 15.93
CA ILE A 340 -8.62 -22.17 17.02
C ILE A 340 -7.57 -21.59 17.98
N ARG A 341 -6.56 -20.90 17.44
CA ARG A 341 -5.44 -20.40 18.22
C ARG A 341 -5.76 -19.11 18.98
N PHE A 342 -6.53 -18.19 18.39
CA PHE A 342 -6.73 -16.85 18.91
C PHE A 342 -8.19 -16.49 19.25
N GLY A 343 -9.16 -17.35 18.92
CA GLY A 343 -10.58 -17.16 19.25
C GLY A 343 -11.28 -16.04 18.46
N GLN A 344 -10.69 -15.62 17.33
CA GLN A 344 -11.20 -14.55 16.46
C GLN A 344 -10.86 -14.84 15.01
N GLU A 345 -11.62 -14.23 14.08
CA GLU A 345 -11.33 -14.31 12.65
C GLU A 345 -10.11 -13.46 12.29
N PRO A 346 -9.27 -13.91 11.33
CA PRO A 346 -8.16 -13.12 10.83
C PRO A 346 -8.66 -11.99 9.93
N ASP A 347 -8.02 -10.83 10.03
CA ASP A 347 -8.20 -9.73 9.09
C ASP A 347 -7.13 -9.74 7.97
N VAL A 348 -7.15 -8.70 7.13
CA VAL A 348 -6.19 -8.51 6.03
C VAL A 348 -4.74 -8.45 6.54
N PHE A 349 -4.50 -7.84 7.68
CA PHE A 349 -3.15 -7.69 8.26
C PHE A 349 -2.63 -9.01 8.84
N ALA A 350 -3.50 -9.80 9.47
CA ALA A 350 -3.16 -11.16 9.92
C ALA A 350 -2.77 -12.06 8.73
N ALA A 351 -3.53 -11.99 7.63
CA ALA A 351 -3.29 -12.80 6.44
C ALA A 351 -1.97 -12.43 5.75
N HIS A 352 -1.71 -11.14 5.52
CA HIS A 352 -0.46 -10.69 4.91
C HIS A 352 0.76 -10.91 5.80
N ALA A 353 0.60 -10.78 7.13
CA ALA A 353 1.67 -11.09 8.07
C ALA A 353 2.00 -12.58 8.11
N TYR A 354 1.00 -13.45 7.96
CA TYR A 354 1.22 -14.89 7.83
C TYR A 354 2.03 -15.21 6.56
N ASP A 355 1.66 -14.64 5.42
CA ASP A 355 2.41 -14.81 4.17
C ASP A 355 3.82 -14.22 4.24
N GLY A 356 3.97 -12.99 4.75
CA GLY A 356 5.27 -12.36 4.92
C GLY A 356 6.20 -13.14 5.84
N MET A 357 5.66 -13.73 6.93
CA MET A 357 6.46 -14.58 7.82
C MET A 357 6.88 -15.88 7.15
N ASN A 358 6.01 -16.51 6.37
CA ASN A 358 6.38 -17.69 5.59
C ASN A 358 7.46 -17.37 4.54
N MET A 359 7.39 -16.22 3.86
CA MET A 359 8.45 -15.76 2.94
C MET A 359 9.78 -15.56 3.68
N ILE A 360 9.76 -14.99 4.88
CA ILE A 360 10.95 -14.83 5.74
C ILE A 360 11.55 -16.20 6.09
N ILE A 361 10.72 -17.14 6.53
CA ILE A 361 11.14 -18.49 6.93
C ILE A 361 11.77 -19.21 5.73
N ASP A 362 11.16 -19.12 4.57
CA ASP A 362 11.67 -19.74 3.34
C ASP A 362 12.97 -19.08 2.86
N ALA A 363 13.09 -17.76 2.99
CA ALA A 363 14.33 -17.05 2.72
C ALA A 363 15.47 -17.50 3.64
N ILE A 364 15.22 -17.64 4.94
CA ILE A 364 16.21 -18.16 5.91
C ILE A 364 16.60 -19.59 5.55
N ARG A 365 15.65 -20.45 5.17
CA ARG A 365 15.93 -21.83 4.77
C ARG A 365 16.81 -21.92 3.53
N LYS A 366 16.60 -21.03 2.56
CA LYS A 366 17.38 -20.95 1.31
C LYS A 366 18.76 -20.31 1.53
N ALA A 367 18.81 -19.18 2.21
CA ALA A 367 20.02 -18.37 2.38
C ALA A 367 20.96 -18.91 3.46
N GLY A 368 20.41 -19.57 4.47
CA GLY A 368 21.09 -19.80 5.74
C GLY A 368 21.05 -18.58 6.64
N LEU A 369 21.73 -18.67 7.79
CA LEU A 369 21.77 -17.59 8.79
C LEU A 369 22.86 -16.58 8.46
N ASN A 370 22.54 -15.70 7.51
CA ASN A 370 23.36 -14.58 7.09
C ASN A 370 22.43 -13.46 6.59
N ARG A 371 22.48 -12.26 7.20
CA ARG A 371 21.57 -11.15 6.90
C ARG A 371 21.64 -10.71 5.44
N VAL A 372 22.85 -10.65 4.85
CA VAL A 372 23.01 -10.23 3.45
C VAL A 372 22.46 -11.28 2.49
N LEU A 373 22.72 -12.56 2.76
CA LEU A 373 22.17 -13.64 1.93
C LEU A 373 20.65 -13.76 2.07
N ILE A 374 20.07 -13.55 3.27
CA ILE A 374 18.62 -13.49 3.47
C ILE A 374 18.03 -12.33 2.66
N ARG A 375 18.66 -11.16 2.71
CA ARG A 375 18.31 -10.01 1.89
C ARG A 375 18.36 -10.36 0.40
N ASP A 376 19.44 -10.96 -0.06
CA ASP A 376 19.61 -11.31 -1.47
C ASP A 376 18.50 -12.27 -1.95
N VAL A 377 18.09 -13.23 -1.13
CA VAL A 377 17.00 -14.15 -1.44
C VAL A 377 15.64 -13.43 -1.46
N LEU A 378 15.33 -12.58 -0.47
CA LEU A 378 14.06 -11.83 -0.41
C LEU A 378 13.92 -10.80 -1.53
N MET A 379 15.03 -10.23 -1.97
CA MET A 379 15.06 -9.24 -3.05
C MET A 379 15.42 -9.83 -4.42
N ASP A 380 15.53 -11.13 -4.54
CA ASP A 380 15.61 -11.79 -5.84
C ASP A 380 14.19 -12.00 -6.40
N LEU A 381 13.77 -11.13 -7.30
CA LEU A 381 12.46 -11.17 -7.95
C LEU A 381 12.17 -12.54 -8.60
N LYS A 382 13.20 -13.30 -9.00
CA LYS A 382 13.02 -14.62 -9.59
C LYS A 382 12.67 -15.68 -8.53
N THR A 383 13.24 -15.58 -7.33
CA THR A 383 13.01 -16.53 -6.24
C THR A 383 11.59 -16.47 -5.71
N PHE A 384 11.04 -15.28 -5.57
CA PHE A 384 9.68 -15.05 -5.08
C PHE A 384 8.71 -14.60 -6.19
N GLN A 385 9.13 -14.66 -7.45
CA GLN A 385 8.23 -14.40 -8.56
C GLN A 385 7.08 -15.41 -8.52
N ASN A 386 5.85 -14.89 -8.39
CA ASN A 386 4.64 -15.68 -8.27
C ASN A 386 4.58 -16.56 -6.99
N TYR A 387 5.07 -16.04 -5.86
CA TYR A 387 4.89 -16.73 -4.58
C TYR A 387 3.39 -16.91 -4.30
N GLN A 388 2.99 -18.17 -4.09
CA GLN A 388 1.60 -18.48 -3.76
C GLN A 388 1.42 -18.39 -2.26
N GLY A 389 0.83 -17.29 -1.81
CA GLY A 389 0.39 -17.08 -0.43
C GLY A 389 -1.08 -17.44 -0.24
N ILE A 390 -1.54 -17.35 1.00
CA ILE A 390 -2.97 -17.47 1.35
C ILE A 390 -3.76 -16.23 0.90
N THR A 391 -3.10 -15.07 0.78
CA THR A 391 -3.70 -13.84 0.26
C THR A 391 -3.87 -13.85 -1.25
N GLY A 392 -3.31 -14.84 -1.91
CA GLY A 392 -3.25 -14.96 -3.36
C GLY A 392 -1.82 -15.03 -3.87
N LYS A 393 -1.64 -14.63 -5.12
CA LYS A 393 -0.33 -14.61 -5.76
C LYS A 393 0.38 -13.29 -5.43
N ILE A 394 1.45 -13.36 -4.67
CA ILE A 394 2.32 -12.23 -4.36
C ILE A 394 3.30 -12.02 -5.53
N VAL A 395 3.28 -10.84 -6.12
CA VAL A 395 4.13 -10.47 -7.26
C VAL A 395 4.84 -9.17 -6.94
N LEU A 396 6.16 -9.24 -6.75
CA LEU A 396 6.95 -8.04 -6.49
C LEU A 396 7.39 -7.38 -7.80
N ASP A 397 7.22 -6.07 -7.90
CA ASP A 397 7.77 -5.26 -8.98
C ASP A 397 9.26 -4.92 -8.76
N ASN A 398 9.84 -4.13 -9.66
CA ASN A 398 11.25 -3.71 -9.56
C ASN A 398 11.55 -2.79 -8.37
N SER A 399 10.55 -2.28 -7.69
CA SER A 399 10.67 -1.52 -6.43
C SER A 399 10.38 -2.37 -5.21
N TRP A 400 10.25 -3.70 -5.39
CA TRP A 400 9.88 -4.68 -4.36
C TRP A 400 8.56 -4.39 -3.65
N ASN A 401 7.63 -3.81 -4.41
CA ASN A 401 6.26 -3.62 -4.00
C ASN A 401 5.39 -4.76 -4.53
N ASP A 402 4.51 -5.29 -3.71
CA ASP A 402 3.49 -6.25 -4.16
C ASP A 402 2.48 -5.56 -5.09
N ILE A 403 2.39 -6.06 -6.30
CA ILE A 403 1.43 -5.62 -7.32
C ILE A 403 0.30 -6.65 -7.51
N GLY A 404 -0.03 -7.38 -6.45
CA GLY A 404 -1.12 -8.33 -6.42
C GLY A 404 -2.50 -7.72 -6.71
N ASP A 405 -3.51 -8.57 -6.72
CA ASP A 405 -4.87 -8.17 -7.05
C ASP A 405 -5.49 -7.28 -5.97
N ILE A 406 -6.22 -6.26 -6.40
CA ILE A 406 -7.13 -5.49 -5.55
C ILE A 406 -8.57 -6.00 -5.75
N TRP A 407 -9.25 -6.19 -4.66
CA TRP A 407 -10.64 -6.62 -4.59
C TRP A 407 -11.55 -5.47 -4.19
N MET A 408 -12.81 -5.53 -4.62
CA MET A 408 -13.88 -4.67 -4.13
C MET A 408 -14.71 -5.48 -3.13
N ALA A 409 -14.78 -5.00 -1.90
CA ALA A 409 -15.61 -5.58 -0.84
C ALA A 409 -16.90 -4.76 -0.70
N LYS A 410 -18.05 -5.36 -1.06
CA LYS A 410 -19.35 -4.72 -0.98
C LYS A 410 -20.16 -5.30 0.17
N VAL A 411 -20.72 -4.44 1.01
CA VAL A 411 -21.64 -4.88 2.06
C VAL A 411 -23.00 -5.26 1.45
N LYS A 412 -23.42 -6.50 1.69
CA LYS A 412 -24.72 -7.04 1.30
C LYS A 412 -25.23 -7.97 2.39
N ASN A 413 -26.45 -7.71 2.86
CA ASN A 413 -27.07 -8.45 3.97
C ASN A 413 -26.19 -8.45 5.23
N GLY A 414 -25.55 -7.30 5.53
CA GLY A 414 -24.70 -7.11 6.70
C GLY A 414 -23.35 -7.83 6.67
N LYS A 415 -22.91 -8.33 5.50
CA LYS A 415 -21.61 -8.99 5.29
C LYS A 415 -20.89 -8.43 4.08
N PHE A 416 -19.57 -8.44 4.10
CA PHE A 416 -18.77 -8.15 2.92
C PHE A 416 -18.84 -9.29 1.91
N ASN A 417 -19.00 -8.96 0.64
CA ASN A 417 -18.95 -9.85 -0.51
C ASN A 417 -17.87 -9.33 -1.44
N TYR A 418 -17.00 -10.19 -1.93
CA TYR A 418 -15.80 -9.82 -2.65
C TYR A 418 -15.90 -10.06 -4.15
N SER A 419 -15.40 -9.12 -4.94
CA SER A 419 -15.22 -9.26 -6.39
C SER A 419 -13.89 -8.63 -6.80
N ILE A 420 -13.29 -9.15 -7.88
CA ILE A 420 -12.07 -8.54 -8.42
C ILE A 420 -12.35 -7.10 -8.86
N SER A 421 -11.41 -6.19 -8.68
CA SER A 421 -11.59 -4.82 -9.15
C SER A 421 -11.61 -4.75 -10.68
N PRO A 422 -12.38 -3.83 -11.29
CA PRO A 422 -12.44 -3.68 -12.74
C PRO A 422 -11.08 -3.45 -13.38
N SER A 423 -10.25 -2.64 -12.75
CA SER A 423 -8.88 -2.36 -13.19
C SER A 423 -7.98 -3.61 -13.29
N MET A 424 -8.23 -4.63 -12.47
CA MET A 424 -7.52 -5.90 -12.53
C MET A 424 -8.11 -6.86 -13.57
N GLU A 425 -9.42 -6.82 -13.80
CA GLU A 425 -10.06 -7.56 -14.88
C GLU A 425 -9.48 -7.15 -16.24
N GLU A 426 -9.32 -5.86 -16.49
CA GLU A 426 -8.72 -5.34 -17.72
C GLU A 426 -7.27 -5.78 -17.90
N ARG A 427 -6.44 -5.74 -16.84
CA ARG A 427 -5.07 -6.25 -16.89
C ARG A 427 -5.02 -7.74 -17.24
N ARG A 428 -5.89 -8.56 -16.67
CA ARG A 428 -5.99 -10.00 -16.97
C ARG A 428 -6.39 -10.26 -18.41
N HIS A 429 -7.26 -9.45 -18.99
CA HIS A 429 -7.66 -9.55 -20.40
C HIS A 429 -6.55 -9.08 -21.33
N SER A 430 -5.89 -7.98 -21.04
CA SER A 430 -4.77 -7.48 -21.86
C SER A 430 -3.55 -8.42 -21.85
N SER A 431 -3.21 -9.02 -20.70
CA SER A 431 -2.12 -10.00 -20.61
C SER A 431 -2.40 -11.27 -21.41
N LYS A 432 -3.66 -11.72 -21.49
CA LYS A 432 -4.06 -12.85 -22.35
C LYS A 432 -3.95 -12.54 -23.85
N MET A 433 -4.14 -11.26 -24.24
CA MET A 433 -4.01 -10.85 -25.65
C MET A 433 -2.56 -10.61 -26.09
N ILE A 434 -1.64 -10.36 -25.16
CA ILE A 434 -0.23 -10.07 -25.46
C ILE A 434 0.65 -11.35 -25.38
N GLY A 435 0.11 -12.48 -24.92
CA GLY A 435 0.80 -13.79 -25.00
C GLY A 435 2.09 -13.88 -24.16
N TYR A 436 2.08 -13.36 -22.92
CA TYR A 436 3.17 -13.56 -21.95
C TYR A 436 2.89 -14.74 -21.03
#